data_1b5001f798ae618a3cee97a02d88d33a
#
_entry.id   1b5001f798ae618a3cee97a02d88d33a
#
_cell.length_a   1.000
_cell.length_b   1.000
_cell.length_c   1.000
_cell.angle_alpha   90.00
_cell.angle_beta   90.00
_cell.angle_gamma   90.00
#
_symmetry.space_group_name_H-M   'P 1'
#
loop_
_entity.id
_entity.type
_entity.pdbx_description
1 polymer ?
#
loop_
_entity_poly.entity_id
_entity_poly.type
_entity_poly.pdbx_seq_one_letter_code
_entity_poly.pdbx_strand_id
1 'polypeptide(L)'
;MCEECGCECDCDGECDCGDECTCDCCQNDEYVGMPRLNEPAPAFEATTTHGVLRLADFEGRWLILFSHPADFTPVCTTEFVAFAEIYPELQARNVDLLGLSIDSVYAHIAWVRSIEANFKIKIPFPIIADLDMNVAMLYGMLMPGASKTETVRAVFIIDPKGILRAMIYYPLSAGRNMQEILRLIDALQVNDKYQVATPANWKPGDQVILPAPKTQEGAEQRMAEGLDCVDWYLCKKSL
;
A
#
# COMPACT_ATOMS: atom_id res chain seq x y z
N MET A 1 -26.88 -20.97 17.37
CA MET A 1 -28.24 -21.02 16.79
C MET A 1 -28.66 -19.58 16.52
N CYS A 2 -28.84 -19.21 15.26
CA CYS A 2 -29.33 -17.89 14.90
C CYS A 2 -30.84 -17.85 15.17
N GLU A 3 -31.32 -16.93 16.02
CA GLU A 3 -32.73 -16.87 16.43
C GLU A 3 -33.69 -16.52 15.27
N GLU A 4 -33.19 -15.95 14.17
CA GLU A 4 -34.00 -15.52 13.02
C GLU A 4 -34.19 -16.57 11.92
N CYS A 5 -33.28 -17.51 11.73
CA CYS A 5 -33.39 -18.54 10.69
C CYS A 5 -33.41 -19.99 11.21
N GLY A 6 -33.20 -20.22 12.49
CA GLY A 6 -33.20 -21.55 13.13
C GLY A 6 -32.04 -22.46 12.71
N CYS A 7 -31.00 -21.96 12.04
CA CYS A 7 -29.86 -22.74 11.59
C CYS A 7 -28.77 -22.78 12.66
N GLU A 8 -28.11 -23.90 12.83
CA GLU A 8 -26.86 -24.02 13.58
C GLU A 8 -25.70 -23.63 12.66
N CYS A 9 -25.17 -22.43 12.86
CA CYS A 9 -23.95 -22.00 12.18
C CYS A 9 -22.75 -22.30 13.08
N ASP A 10 -21.83 -23.14 12.62
CA ASP A 10 -20.49 -23.29 13.19
C ASP A 10 -19.65 -22.08 12.81
N CYS A 11 -18.85 -21.54 13.74
CA CYS A 11 -17.95 -20.41 13.49
C CYS A 11 -16.80 -20.72 12.48
N ASP A 12 -16.80 -21.93 11.91
CA ASP A 12 -15.81 -22.42 10.95
C ASP A 12 -16.28 -22.35 9.47
N GLY A 13 -17.44 -21.71 9.18
CA GLY A 13 -17.82 -21.34 7.82
C GLY A 13 -18.68 -22.33 7.04
N GLU A 14 -19.22 -23.39 7.65
CA GLU A 14 -20.22 -24.26 7.02
C GLU A 14 -21.62 -23.99 7.58
N CYS A 15 -22.49 -23.36 6.77
CA CYS A 15 -23.92 -23.20 7.05
C CYS A 15 -24.70 -24.30 6.34
N ASP A 16 -25.57 -25.02 7.08
CA ASP A 16 -26.45 -26.07 6.54
C ASP A 16 -27.75 -25.53 5.90
N CYS A 17 -27.81 -24.26 5.56
CA CYS A 17 -29.00 -23.56 5.09
C CYS A 17 -29.09 -23.34 3.56
N GLY A 18 -28.18 -23.87 2.74
CA GLY A 18 -28.21 -23.76 1.28
C GLY A 18 -28.18 -22.34 0.74
N ASP A 19 -28.40 -22.15 -0.57
CA ASP A 19 -28.25 -20.89 -1.31
C ASP A 19 -29.27 -19.76 -0.96
N GLU A 20 -30.20 -19.99 -0.02
CA GLU A 20 -31.26 -19.02 0.37
C GLU A 20 -31.05 -18.40 1.78
N CYS A 21 -29.90 -18.49 2.37
CA CYS A 21 -29.64 -17.92 3.71
C CYS A 21 -29.58 -16.38 3.66
N THR A 22 -30.54 -15.73 4.30
CA THR A 22 -30.65 -14.26 4.40
C THR A 22 -30.21 -13.71 5.75
N CYS A 23 -29.58 -14.50 6.61
CA CYS A 23 -29.14 -14.04 7.92
C CYS A 23 -27.87 -13.17 7.79
N ASP A 24 -27.78 -12.11 8.58
CA ASP A 24 -26.62 -11.18 8.61
C ASP A 24 -25.28 -11.87 8.87
N CYS A 25 -25.28 -13.04 9.53
CA CYS A 25 -24.07 -13.83 9.74
C CYS A 25 -23.53 -14.49 8.46
N CYS A 26 -24.37 -14.68 7.43
CA CYS A 26 -23.96 -15.23 6.13
C CYS A 26 -23.76 -14.15 5.06
N GLN A 27 -24.19 -12.91 5.33
CA GLN A 27 -24.01 -11.77 4.41
C GLN A 27 -22.78 -10.93 4.72
N ASN A 28 -22.16 -11.13 5.88
CA ASN A 28 -20.95 -10.43 6.29
C ASN A 28 -19.68 -11.30 6.22
N ASP A 29 -19.54 -12.14 5.17
CA ASP A 29 -18.20 -12.50 4.69
C ASP A 29 -17.60 -11.31 3.93
N GLU A 30 -17.55 -10.14 4.55
CA GLU A 30 -16.42 -9.25 4.32
C GLU A 30 -15.19 -10.03 4.80
N TYR A 31 -14.62 -10.77 3.88
CA TYR A 31 -13.32 -11.40 4.02
C TYR A 31 -12.33 -10.32 4.49
N VAL A 32 -12.11 -10.23 5.81
CA VAL A 32 -11.07 -9.41 6.41
C VAL A 32 -9.74 -10.09 6.09
N GLY A 33 -9.47 -10.21 4.80
CA GLY A 33 -8.24 -10.68 4.24
C GLY A 33 -7.35 -9.50 3.88
N MET A 34 -6.10 -9.80 3.59
CA MET A 34 -5.20 -8.79 3.02
C MET A 34 -5.86 -8.16 1.78
N PRO A 35 -5.80 -6.83 1.63
CA PRO A 35 -6.32 -6.17 0.44
C PRO A 35 -5.61 -6.69 -0.82
N ARG A 36 -6.27 -6.62 -1.98
CA ARG A 36 -5.76 -7.21 -3.22
C ARG A 36 -5.29 -6.14 -4.20
N LEU A 37 -4.26 -6.47 -4.98
CA LEU A 37 -3.76 -5.57 -6.01
C LEU A 37 -4.79 -5.36 -7.12
N ASN A 38 -4.88 -4.11 -7.59
CA ASN A 38 -5.81 -3.65 -8.62
C ASN A 38 -7.29 -3.67 -8.20
N GLU A 39 -7.57 -3.81 -6.89
CA GLU A 39 -8.89 -3.62 -6.30
C GLU A 39 -8.94 -2.30 -5.52
N PRO A 40 -10.12 -1.75 -5.21
CA PRO A 40 -10.26 -0.59 -4.34
C PRO A 40 -9.57 -0.85 -2.99
N ALA A 41 -8.76 0.11 -2.54
CA ALA A 41 -8.16 0.05 -1.23
C ALA A 41 -9.25 0.15 -0.15
N PRO A 42 -9.14 -0.59 0.98
CA PRO A 42 -10.12 -0.53 2.05
C PRO A 42 -10.32 0.90 2.56
N ALA A 43 -11.57 1.35 2.62
CA ALA A 43 -11.90 2.68 3.12
C ALA A 43 -11.69 2.75 4.64
N PHE A 44 -11.20 3.88 5.12
CA PHE A 44 -11.05 4.16 6.54
C PHE A 44 -11.38 5.62 6.88
N GLU A 45 -11.73 5.86 8.13
CA GLU A 45 -11.71 7.16 8.80
C GLU A 45 -10.93 6.99 10.09
N ALA A 46 -9.91 7.81 10.33
CA ALA A 46 -9.03 7.65 11.46
C ALA A 46 -8.55 8.98 12.05
N THR A 47 -8.30 8.98 13.36
CA THR A 47 -7.64 10.08 14.05
C THR A 47 -6.16 10.09 13.71
N THR A 48 -5.63 11.25 13.34
CA THR A 48 -4.21 11.42 13.01
C THR A 48 -3.60 12.59 13.80
N THR A 49 -2.28 12.75 13.67
CA THR A 49 -1.57 13.94 14.20
C THR A 49 -2.00 15.26 13.52
N HIS A 50 -2.71 15.21 12.40
CA HIS A 50 -3.22 16.37 11.66
C HIS A 50 -4.76 16.48 11.70
N GLY A 51 -5.42 15.80 12.63
CA GLY A 51 -6.88 15.73 12.73
C GLY A 51 -7.43 14.43 12.16
N VAL A 52 -8.76 14.36 11.98
CA VAL A 52 -9.40 13.18 11.38
C VAL A 52 -9.20 13.21 9.88
N LEU A 53 -8.76 12.08 9.31
CA LEU A 53 -8.58 11.88 7.88
C LEU A 53 -9.29 10.61 7.42
N ARG A 54 -9.74 10.64 6.16
CA ARG A 54 -10.34 9.52 5.44
C ARG A 54 -9.50 9.15 4.23
N LEU A 55 -9.58 7.92 3.77
CA LEU A 55 -8.96 7.55 2.51
C LEU A 55 -9.41 8.46 1.35
N ALA A 56 -10.70 8.84 1.32
CA ALA A 56 -11.27 9.72 0.30
C ALA A 56 -10.64 11.13 0.23
N ASP A 57 -10.01 11.60 1.31
CA ASP A 57 -9.34 12.92 1.33
C ASP A 57 -8.09 12.96 0.44
N PHE A 58 -7.61 11.80 0.01
CA PHE A 58 -6.44 11.63 -0.88
C PHE A 58 -6.82 11.40 -2.34
N GLU A 59 -8.11 11.44 -2.70
CA GLU A 59 -8.57 11.27 -4.08
C GLU A 59 -7.90 12.29 -5.03
N GLY A 60 -7.50 11.83 -6.21
CA GLY A 60 -6.76 12.65 -7.20
C GLY A 60 -5.24 12.70 -6.98
N ARG A 61 -4.73 12.11 -5.90
CA ARG A 61 -3.30 12.02 -5.57
C ARG A 61 -2.91 10.58 -5.29
N TRP A 62 -1.64 10.26 -5.50
CA TRP A 62 -1.09 9.00 -5.03
C TRP A 62 -0.96 9.04 -3.51
N LEU A 63 -1.19 7.92 -2.85
CA LEU A 63 -1.00 7.78 -1.41
C LEU A 63 -0.05 6.62 -1.12
N ILE A 64 0.94 6.87 -0.28
CA ILE A 64 1.69 5.84 0.41
C ILE A 64 1.17 5.77 1.85
N LEU A 65 0.40 4.72 2.15
CA LEU A 65 0.06 4.34 3.52
C LEU A 65 1.13 3.36 4.01
N PHE A 66 1.77 3.67 5.13
CA PHE A 66 2.78 2.77 5.69
C PHE A 66 2.58 2.57 7.19
N SER A 67 2.81 1.35 7.66
CA SER A 67 2.79 1.06 9.09
C SER A 67 4.20 0.96 9.68
N HIS A 68 4.31 1.24 10.97
CA HIS A 68 5.52 1.01 11.77
C HIS A 68 5.14 0.35 13.11
N PRO A 69 6.02 -0.49 13.69
CA PRO A 69 5.72 -1.24 14.90
C PRO A 69 5.30 -0.39 16.09
N ALA A 70 6.12 0.57 16.48
CA ALA A 70 5.86 1.44 17.63
C ALA A 70 6.70 2.72 17.59
N ASP A 71 6.15 3.76 18.22
CA ASP A 71 6.87 5.02 18.49
C ASP A 71 8.08 4.79 19.40
N PHE A 72 9.03 5.73 19.39
CA PHE A 72 10.24 5.71 20.21
C PHE A 72 11.13 4.46 20.03
N THR A 73 11.00 3.73 18.91
CA THR A 73 11.85 2.59 18.60
C THR A 73 12.94 2.96 17.59
N PRO A 74 14.12 2.29 17.65
CA PRO A 74 15.28 2.72 16.86
C PRO A 74 15.05 2.68 15.35
N VAL A 75 14.59 1.55 14.81
CA VAL A 75 14.39 1.37 13.36
C VAL A 75 13.29 2.30 12.85
N CYS A 76 12.15 2.41 13.57
CA CYS A 76 11.08 3.32 13.19
C CYS A 76 11.54 4.77 13.14
N THR A 77 12.38 5.20 14.09
CA THR A 77 12.94 6.55 14.11
C THR A 77 13.80 6.81 12.87
N THR A 78 14.65 5.85 12.47
CA THR A 78 15.45 6.00 11.25
C THR A 78 14.60 6.06 9.99
N GLU A 79 13.49 5.29 9.94
CA GLU A 79 12.56 5.31 8.81
C GLU A 79 11.83 6.65 8.70
N PHE A 80 11.37 7.22 9.82
CA PHE A 80 10.67 8.51 9.81
C PHE A 80 11.56 9.65 9.36
N VAL A 81 12.82 9.65 9.80
CA VAL A 81 13.84 10.59 9.31
C VAL A 81 14.01 10.42 7.79
N ALA A 82 14.22 9.20 7.32
CA ALA A 82 14.43 8.91 5.90
C ALA A 82 13.18 9.24 5.04
N PHE A 83 11.96 8.98 5.52
CA PHE A 83 10.73 9.41 4.85
C PHE A 83 10.60 10.94 4.79
N ALA A 84 10.98 11.65 5.85
CA ALA A 84 10.96 13.10 5.84
C ALA A 84 12.00 13.68 4.86
N GLU A 85 13.16 13.05 4.73
CA GLU A 85 14.19 13.44 3.75
C GLU A 85 13.71 13.30 2.31
N ILE A 86 13.01 12.21 1.97
CA ILE A 86 12.49 12.00 0.61
C ILE A 86 11.11 12.65 0.37
N TYR A 87 10.50 13.24 1.38
CA TYR A 87 9.14 13.81 1.25
C TYR A 87 9.02 14.86 0.14
N PRO A 88 9.98 15.79 -0.07
CA PRO A 88 9.93 16.71 -1.21
C PRO A 88 9.91 16.00 -2.56
N GLU A 89 10.60 14.85 -2.69
CA GLU A 89 10.60 14.04 -3.91
C GLU A 89 9.26 13.33 -4.14
N LEU A 90 8.59 12.89 -3.07
CA LEU A 90 7.25 12.34 -3.13
C LEU A 90 6.23 13.42 -3.56
N GLN A 91 6.31 14.60 -2.95
CA GLN A 91 5.43 15.72 -3.32
C GLN A 91 5.61 16.15 -4.80
N ALA A 92 6.83 16.16 -5.31
CA ALA A 92 7.10 16.43 -6.73
C ALA A 92 6.45 15.40 -7.68
N ARG A 93 6.13 14.20 -7.18
CA ARG A 93 5.43 13.12 -7.89
C ARG A 93 3.92 13.09 -7.63
N ASN A 94 3.37 14.10 -6.95
CA ASN A 94 1.98 14.14 -6.49
C ASN A 94 1.61 12.94 -5.59
N VAL A 95 2.49 12.61 -4.65
CA VAL A 95 2.34 11.51 -3.70
C VAL A 95 2.24 12.05 -2.28
N ASP A 96 1.18 11.70 -1.58
CA ASP A 96 1.05 11.93 -0.14
C ASP A 96 1.59 10.73 0.64
N LEU A 97 1.99 11.00 1.87
CA LEU A 97 2.52 10.00 2.79
C LEU A 97 1.68 10.01 4.07
N LEU A 98 1.27 8.83 4.53
CA LEU A 98 0.46 8.63 5.72
C LEU A 98 1.05 7.49 6.55
N GLY A 99 1.54 7.79 7.74
CA GLY A 99 2.04 6.78 8.69
C GLY A 99 0.89 6.17 9.51
N LEU A 100 1.14 4.98 10.07
CA LEU A 100 0.23 4.31 10.98
C LEU A 100 1.00 3.49 12.01
N SER A 101 0.58 3.56 13.26
CA SER A 101 0.83 2.53 14.27
C SER A 101 -0.32 2.46 15.26
N ILE A 102 -0.27 1.47 16.14
CA ILE A 102 -1.26 1.27 17.20
C ILE A 102 -1.02 2.15 18.44
N ASP A 103 -0.11 3.11 18.35
CA ASP A 103 0.15 4.08 19.42
C ASP A 103 -0.92 5.17 19.46
N SER A 104 -1.01 5.87 20.59
CA SER A 104 -1.95 6.98 20.74
C SER A 104 -1.49 8.23 19.98
N VAL A 105 -2.43 9.11 19.63
CA VAL A 105 -2.11 10.40 19.00
C VAL A 105 -1.16 11.25 19.86
N TYR A 106 -1.25 11.13 21.17
CA TYR A 106 -0.37 11.84 22.10
C TYR A 106 1.07 11.30 22.06
N ALA A 107 1.23 9.97 21.91
CA ALA A 107 2.54 9.35 21.72
C ALA A 107 3.16 9.82 20.40
N HIS A 108 2.42 9.79 19.29
CA HIS A 108 2.87 10.30 17.99
C HIS A 108 3.33 11.75 18.06
N ILE A 109 2.53 12.64 18.67
CA ILE A 109 2.89 14.06 18.83
C ILE A 109 4.18 14.21 19.64
N ALA A 110 4.32 13.48 20.74
CA ALA A 110 5.51 13.51 21.57
C ALA A 110 6.73 13.00 20.82
N TRP A 111 6.58 11.90 20.08
CA TRP A 111 7.67 11.29 19.31
C TRP A 111 8.13 12.16 18.14
N VAL A 112 7.21 12.71 17.35
CA VAL A 112 7.53 13.65 16.26
C VAL A 112 8.31 14.85 16.78
N ARG A 113 7.90 15.43 17.92
CA ARG A 113 8.64 16.53 18.57
C ARG A 113 10.04 16.09 19.04
N SER A 114 10.17 14.86 19.53
CA SER A 114 11.45 14.28 19.92
C SER A 114 12.38 14.11 18.70
N ILE A 115 11.86 13.62 17.57
CA ILE A 115 12.60 13.52 16.31
C ILE A 115 13.10 14.91 15.86
N GLU A 116 12.21 15.89 15.82
CA GLU A 116 12.56 17.26 15.45
C GLU A 116 13.64 17.85 16.36
N ALA A 117 13.51 17.64 17.66
CA ALA A 117 14.49 18.15 18.65
C ALA A 117 15.88 17.52 18.51
N ASN A 118 15.95 16.20 18.23
CA ASN A 118 17.21 15.46 18.22
C ASN A 118 17.86 15.40 16.82
N PHE A 119 17.08 15.24 15.76
CA PHE A 119 17.59 15.09 14.40
C PHE A 119 17.53 16.37 13.57
N LYS A 120 16.86 17.44 14.07
CA LYS A 120 16.65 18.72 13.37
C LYS A 120 15.86 18.55 12.07
N ILE A 121 15.04 17.51 12.01
CA ILE A 121 14.18 17.19 10.88
C ILE A 121 12.73 17.23 11.33
N LYS A 122 11.87 17.95 10.60
CA LYS A 122 10.42 18.00 10.86
C LYS A 122 9.75 16.87 10.11
N ILE A 123 8.83 16.16 10.77
CA ILE A 123 7.98 15.17 10.13
C ILE A 123 6.79 15.89 9.48
N PRO A 124 6.71 15.94 8.13
CA PRO A 124 5.75 16.78 7.44
C PRO A 124 4.41 16.08 7.10
N PHE A 125 4.29 14.80 7.42
CA PHE A 125 3.14 13.96 7.08
C PHE A 125 2.36 13.52 8.33
N PRO A 126 1.04 13.24 8.19
CA PRO A 126 0.21 12.74 9.29
C PRO A 126 0.52 11.29 9.67
N ILE A 127 0.19 10.94 10.93
CA ILE A 127 0.32 9.59 11.47
C ILE A 127 -1.01 9.19 12.08
N ILE A 128 -1.58 8.07 11.63
CA ILE A 128 -2.79 7.47 12.18
C ILE A 128 -2.50 6.86 13.54
N ALA A 129 -3.32 7.20 14.53
CA ALA A 129 -3.34 6.61 15.86
C ALA A 129 -4.39 5.50 15.90
N ASP A 130 -4.00 4.29 15.54
CA ASP A 130 -4.90 3.13 15.34
C ASP A 130 -4.96 2.23 16.58
N LEU A 131 -5.32 2.82 17.74
CA LEU A 131 -5.37 2.14 19.04
C LEU A 131 -6.30 0.92 19.07
N ASP A 132 -7.38 0.96 18.31
CA ASP A 132 -8.37 -0.12 18.17
C ASP A 132 -8.02 -1.11 17.07
N MET A 133 -6.88 -0.89 16.39
CA MET A 133 -6.35 -1.74 15.32
C MET A 133 -7.26 -1.90 14.09
N ASN A 134 -8.27 -1.05 13.92
CA ASN A 134 -9.25 -1.17 12.85
C ASN A 134 -8.61 -1.03 11.46
N VAL A 135 -7.81 0.00 11.24
CA VAL A 135 -7.13 0.20 9.95
C VAL A 135 -6.04 -0.84 9.74
N ALA A 136 -5.31 -1.21 10.80
CA ALA A 136 -4.28 -2.24 10.74
C ALA A 136 -4.85 -3.61 10.36
N MET A 137 -6.05 -3.98 10.85
CA MET A 137 -6.76 -5.20 10.46
C MET A 137 -7.23 -5.14 9.01
N LEU A 138 -7.89 -4.06 8.59
CA LEU A 138 -8.37 -3.88 7.21
C LEU A 138 -7.27 -4.03 6.18
N TYR A 139 -6.05 -3.61 6.50
CA TYR A 139 -4.89 -3.67 5.60
C TYR A 139 -3.99 -4.88 5.84
N GLY A 140 -4.34 -5.80 6.75
CA GLY A 140 -3.52 -6.98 7.03
C GLY A 140 -2.13 -6.65 7.60
N MET A 141 -2.02 -5.56 8.37
CA MET A 141 -0.76 -5.14 8.98
C MET A 141 -0.42 -5.88 10.28
N LEU A 142 -1.38 -6.62 10.83
CA LEU A 142 -1.19 -7.44 12.03
C LEU A 142 -0.82 -8.85 11.63
N MET A 143 0.36 -9.29 12.04
CA MET A 143 0.87 -10.63 11.76
C MET A 143 1.24 -11.34 13.07
N PRO A 144 0.38 -12.22 13.61
CA PRO A 144 0.59 -12.83 14.92
C PRO A 144 1.90 -13.58 15.07
N GLY A 145 2.46 -14.10 13.97
CA GLY A 145 3.79 -14.72 13.95
C GLY A 145 4.96 -13.75 14.11
N ALA A 146 4.74 -12.46 13.85
CA ALA A 146 5.74 -11.40 14.02
C ALA A 146 5.58 -10.67 15.36
N SER A 147 4.36 -10.21 15.68
CA SER A 147 4.00 -9.56 16.95
C SER A 147 2.51 -9.72 17.20
N LYS A 148 2.11 -9.74 18.48
CA LYS A 148 0.69 -9.72 18.90
C LYS A 148 0.19 -8.34 19.26
N THR A 149 1.08 -7.35 19.35
CA THR A 149 0.80 -6.01 19.89
C THR A 149 1.37 -4.89 19.03
N GLU A 150 1.87 -5.20 17.83
CA GLU A 150 2.48 -4.22 16.93
C GLU A 150 2.16 -4.57 15.48
N THR A 151 2.06 -3.55 14.63
CA THR A 151 1.99 -3.76 13.18
C THR A 151 3.36 -4.14 12.63
N VAL A 152 3.39 -4.90 11.53
CA VAL A 152 4.61 -5.09 10.75
C VAL A 152 4.94 -3.81 9.95
N ARG A 153 6.11 -3.77 9.30
CA ARG A 153 6.50 -2.67 8.41
C ARG A 153 5.91 -2.88 7.03
N ALA A 154 4.67 -2.46 6.83
CA ALA A 154 4.01 -2.54 5.53
C ALA A 154 4.05 -1.20 4.79
N VAL A 155 3.98 -1.26 3.46
CA VAL A 155 3.80 -0.11 2.57
C VAL A 155 2.71 -0.48 1.58
N PHE A 156 1.71 0.38 1.43
CA PHE A 156 0.64 0.28 0.45
C PHE A 156 0.71 1.49 -0.46
N ILE A 157 0.79 1.25 -1.77
CA ILE A 157 0.78 2.31 -2.78
C ILE A 157 -0.59 2.32 -3.42
N ILE A 158 -1.32 3.42 -3.24
CA ILE A 158 -2.69 3.62 -3.70
C ILE A 158 -2.67 4.72 -4.76
N ASP A 159 -3.34 4.49 -5.88
CA ASP A 159 -3.38 5.44 -6.99
C ASP A 159 -4.44 6.54 -6.79
N PRO A 160 -4.47 7.59 -7.64
CA PRO A 160 -5.43 8.69 -7.54
C PRO A 160 -6.92 8.30 -7.63
N LYS A 161 -7.23 7.07 -8.03
CA LYS A 161 -8.60 6.52 -8.09
C LYS A 161 -8.94 5.67 -6.86
N GLY A 162 -8.04 5.61 -5.87
CA GLY A 162 -8.21 4.77 -4.69
C GLY A 162 -7.93 3.29 -4.92
N ILE A 163 -7.24 2.92 -6.00
CA ILE A 163 -6.91 1.53 -6.31
C ILE A 163 -5.55 1.16 -5.71
N LEU A 164 -5.49 0.03 -5.04
CA LEU A 164 -4.25 -0.51 -4.49
C LEU A 164 -3.36 -1.07 -5.60
N ARG A 165 -2.16 -0.49 -5.76
CA ARG A 165 -1.26 -0.80 -6.87
C ARG A 165 -0.06 -1.66 -6.47
N ALA A 166 0.41 -1.54 -5.24
CA ALA A 166 1.51 -2.34 -4.72
C ALA A 166 1.44 -2.47 -3.20
N MET A 167 1.97 -3.57 -2.70
CA MET A 167 2.16 -3.84 -1.27
C MET A 167 3.57 -4.37 -1.05
N ILE A 168 4.23 -3.92 0.01
CA ILE A 168 5.54 -4.39 0.41
C ILE A 168 5.52 -4.63 1.92
N TYR A 169 5.96 -5.79 2.36
CA TYR A 169 6.04 -6.16 3.77
C TYR A 169 7.48 -6.45 4.18
N TYR A 170 7.88 -5.89 5.31
CA TYR A 170 9.20 -6.10 5.91
C TYR A 170 9.05 -6.66 7.32
N PRO A 171 9.99 -7.50 7.78
CA PRO A 171 10.03 -7.92 9.18
C PRO A 171 10.36 -6.74 10.09
N LEU A 172 10.05 -6.89 11.40
CA LEU A 172 10.25 -5.82 12.39
C LEU A 172 11.69 -5.31 12.47
N SER A 173 12.67 -6.19 12.21
CA SER A 173 14.10 -5.91 12.34
C SER A 173 14.73 -5.24 11.12
N ALA A 174 14.03 -5.17 9.97
CA ALA A 174 14.60 -4.64 8.73
C ALA A 174 13.93 -3.32 8.34
N GLY A 175 14.69 -2.23 8.37
CA GLY A 175 14.23 -0.93 7.86
C GLY A 175 14.05 -0.94 6.34
N ARG A 176 13.10 -0.11 5.85
CA ARG A 176 12.73 -0.04 4.44
C ARG A 176 13.74 0.73 3.61
N ASN A 177 13.83 0.40 2.32
CA ASN A 177 14.65 1.13 1.35
C ASN A 177 13.79 2.22 0.68
N MET A 178 14.04 3.48 1.00
CA MET A 178 13.28 4.62 0.48
C MET A 178 13.47 4.82 -1.02
N GLN A 179 14.64 4.48 -1.57
CA GLN A 179 14.91 4.58 -3.01
C GLN A 179 14.09 3.55 -3.82
N GLU A 180 13.83 2.36 -3.24
CA GLU A 180 12.95 1.38 -3.88
C GLU A 180 11.48 1.84 -3.87
N ILE A 181 11.04 2.50 -2.81
CA ILE A 181 9.69 3.08 -2.76
C ILE A 181 9.52 4.16 -3.84
N LEU A 182 10.48 5.07 -3.96
CA LEU A 182 10.49 6.10 -5.02
C LEU A 182 10.53 5.46 -6.41
N ARG A 183 11.43 4.48 -6.63
CA ARG A 183 11.54 3.75 -7.89
C ARG A 183 10.23 3.09 -8.29
N LEU A 184 9.52 2.47 -7.33
CA LEU A 184 8.26 1.79 -7.60
C LEU A 184 7.14 2.79 -7.96
N ILE A 185 7.06 3.94 -7.30
CA ILE A 185 6.17 5.03 -7.66
C ILE A 185 6.45 5.50 -9.10
N ASP A 186 7.72 5.78 -9.42
CA ASP A 186 8.11 6.21 -10.77
C ASP A 186 7.72 5.16 -11.83
N ALA A 187 7.94 3.87 -11.54
CA ALA A 187 7.56 2.78 -12.43
C ALA A 187 6.04 2.73 -12.66
N LEU A 188 5.24 2.80 -11.59
CA LEU A 188 3.77 2.77 -11.70
C LEU A 188 3.24 3.97 -12.50
N GLN A 189 3.76 5.16 -12.24
CA GLN A 189 3.37 6.38 -12.96
C GLN A 189 3.76 6.33 -14.45
N VAL A 190 4.93 5.81 -14.78
CA VAL A 190 5.38 5.62 -16.16
C VAL A 190 4.51 4.58 -16.87
N ASN A 191 4.21 3.46 -16.20
CA ASN A 191 3.35 2.42 -16.77
C ASN A 191 1.95 2.97 -17.10
N ASP A 192 1.37 3.76 -16.20
CA ASP A 192 0.04 4.35 -16.40
C ASP A 192 0.05 5.42 -17.50
N LYS A 193 1.06 6.28 -17.51
CA LYS A 193 1.15 7.39 -18.47
C LYS A 193 1.38 6.94 -19.90
N TYR A 194 2.23 5.92 -20.10
CA TYR A 194 2.69 5.52 -21.43
C TYR A 194 2.16 4.17 -21.86
N GLN A 195 1.36 3.48 -21.02
CA GLN A 195 0.82 2.13 -21.27
C GLN A 195 1.93 1.14 -21.65
N VAL A 196 2.98 1.12 -20.87
CA VAL A 196 4.20 0.28 -21.03
C VAL A 196 4.45 -0.54 -19.78
N ALA A 197 5.43 -1.43 -19.82
CA ALA A 197 5.96 -2.11 -18.65
C ALA A 197 7.40 -1.67 -18.38
N THR A 198 7.81 -1.71 -17.11
CA THR A 198 9.18 -1.45 -16.69
C THR A 198 9.91 -2.78 -16.47
N PRO A 199 11.12 -2.97 -17.02
CA PRO A 199 11.89 -4.19 -16.80
C PRO A 199 12.41 -4.30 -15.36
N ALA A 200 12.95 -5.47 -15.03
CA ALA A 200 13.65 -5.67 -13.76
C ALA A 200 14.77 -4.63 -13.59
N ASN A 201 14.90 -4.11 -12.35
CA ASN A 201 15.88 -3.08 -11.97
C ASN A 201 15.75 -1.74 -12.69
N TRP A 202 14.64 -1.50 -13.39
CA TRP A 202 14.39 -0.25 -14.10
C TRP A 202 14.51 0.96 -13.18
N LYS A 203 15.08 2.03 -13.72
CA LYS A 203 15.14 3.37 -13.08
C LYS A 203 14.66 4.42 -14.07
N PRO A 204 14.20 5.59 -13.58
CA PRO A 204 13.88 6.72 -14.46
C PRO A 204 15.02 7.02 -15.45
N GLY A 205 14.66 7.09 -16.74
CA GLY A 205 15.62 7.25 -17.85
C GLY A 205 16.01 5.96 -18.56
N ASP A 206 15.77 4.80 -17.97
CA ASP A 206 15.98 3.52 -18.64
C ASP A 206 14.88 3.23 -19.69
N GLN A 207 15.19 2.35 -20.63
CA GLN A 207 14.22 1.89 -21.62
C GLN A 207 13.07 1.12 -20.94
N VAL A 208 11.89 1.26 -21.51
CA VAL A 208 10.67 0.54 -21.09
C VAL A 208 10.36 -0.60 -22.06
N ILE A 209 9.52 -1.54 -21.63
CA ILE A 209 9.06 -2.68 -22.42
C ILE A 209 7.71 -2.34 -23.04
N LEU A 210 7.59 -2.57 -24.34
CA LEU A 210 6.31 -2.49 -25.05
C LEU A 210 5.43 -3.72 -24.73
N PRO A 211 4.11 -3.55 -24.57
CA PRO A 211 3.21 -4.69 -24.43
C PRO A 211 3.37 -5.67 -25.59
N ALA A 212 3.49 -6.96 -25.28
CA ALA A 212 3.62 -7.99 -26.31
C ALA A 212 2.34 -8.11 -27.14
N PRO A 213 2.43 -8.32 -28.44
CA PRO A 213 1.29 -8.66 -29.30
C PRO A 213 0.60 -9.94 -28.83
N LYS A 214 -0.72 -10.03 -29.07
CA LYS A 214 -1.54 -11.19 -28.65
C LYS A 214 -1.97 -12.05 -29.85
N THR A 215 -1.46 -11.76 -31.05
CA THR A 215 -1.76 -12.50 -32.30
C THR A 215 -0.50 -12.81 -33.03
N GLN A 216 -0.52 -13.86 -33.88
CA GLN A 216 0.59 -14.24 -34.76
C GLN A 216 0.97 -13.09 -35.73
N GLU A 217 -0.04 -12.49 -36.36
CA GLU A 217 0.15 -11.35 -37.26
C GLU A 217 0.78 -10.16 -36.55
N GLY A 218 0.31 -9.84 -35.32
CA GLY A 218 0.87 -8.77 -34.50
C GLY A 218 2.34 -9.02 -34.11
N ALA A 219 2.72 -10.28 -33.89
CA ALA A 219 4.10 -10.65 -33.61
C ALA A 219 5.00 -10.44 -34.86
N GLU A 220 4.53 -10.81 -36.06
CA GLU A 220 5.24 -10.59 -37.32
C GLU A 220 5.39 -9.08 -37.60
N GLN A 221 4.33 -8.30 -37.44
CA GLN A 221 4.36 -6.84 -37.57
C GLN A 221 5.36 -6.20 -36.61
N ARG A 222 5.35 -6.61 -35.32
CA ARG A 222 6.27 -6.11 -34.30
C ARG A 222 7.74 -6.28 -34.71
N MET A 223 8.10 -7.40 -35.30
CA MET A 223 9.46 -7.65 -35.75
C MET A 223 9.85 -6.83 -36.98
N ALA A 224 8.87 -6.41 -37.77
CA ALA A 224 9.10 -5.54 -38.95
C ALA A 224 9.24 -4.04 -38.61
N GLU A 225 8.85 -3.61 -37.37
CA GLU A 225 8.86 -2.20 -36.97
C GLU A 225 10.27 -1.61 -36.73
N GLY A 226 11.32 -2.41 -36.71
CA GLY A 226 12.70 -1.95 -36.51
C GLY A 226 12.98 -1.46 -35.08
N LEU A 227 12.21 -1.93 -34.10
CA LEU A 227 12.40 -1.64 -32.70
C LEU A 227 13.58 -2.42 -32.10
N ASP A 228 14.05 -1.99 -30.93
CA ASP A 228 15.05 -2.72 -30.13
C ASP A 228 14.40 -3.96 -29.50
N CYS A 229 14.36 -5.04 -30.25
CA CYS A 229 13.73 -6.30 -29.87
C CYS A 229 14.76 -7.43 -29.77
N VAL A 230 14.66 -8.20 -28.68
CA VAL A 230 15.30 -9.53 -28.61
C VAL A 230 14.47 -10.53 -29.39
N ASP A 231 13.14 -10.45 -29.26
CA ASP A 231 12.14 -11.19 -30.01
C ASP A 231 10.81 -10.44 -29.93
N TRP A 232 9.77 -10.83 -30.67
CA TRP A 232 8.46 -10.17 -30.74
C TRP A 232 7.82 -9.87 -29.39
N TYR A 233 8.10 -10.67 -28.34
CA TYR A 233 7.57 -10.51 -27.00
C TYR A 233 8.41 -9.60 -26.10
N LEU A 234 9.64 -9.27 -26.48
CA LEU A 234 10.58 -8.45 -25.71
C LEU A 234 11.17 -7.34 -26.57
N CYS A 235 10.41 -6.29 -26.72
CA CYS A 235 10.84 -5.08 -27.42
C CYS A 235 10.90 -3.90 -26.44
N LYS A 236 11.93 -3.11 -26.53
CA LYS A 236 12.20 -1.95 -25.70
C LYS A 236 12.13 -0.66 -26.50
N LYS A 237 11.84 0.44 -25.79
CA LYS A 237 11.96 1.81 -26.33
C LYS A 237 12.40 2.79 -25.26
N SER A 238 13.03 3.89 -25.65
CA SER A 238 13.21 5.09 -24.81
C SER A 238 11.92 5.92 -24.81
N LEU A 239 11.65 6.60 -23.69
CA LEU A 239 10.49 7.52 -23.51
C LEU A 239 10.90 8.95 -23.80
#